data_cd6a845ecdb495c7f1c5d590155201ec
#
_entry.id   cd6a845ecdb495c7f1c5d590155201ec
#
_cell.length_a   1.000
_cell.length_b   1.000
_cell.length_c   1.000
_cell.angle_alpha   90.00
_cell.angle_beta   90.00
_cell.angle_gamma   90.00
#
_symmetry.space_group_name_H-M   'P 1'
#
loop_
_entity.id
_entity.type
_entity.pdbx_description
1 polymer ?
#
loop_
_entity_poly.entity_id
_entity_poly.type
_entity_poly.pdbx_seq_one_letter_code
_entity_poly.pdbx_strand_id
1 'polypeptide(L)'
;MGRAISNKNVLAAQFETADFDGPFLASFGRPELRGAWLIFGGSGSGKTTFLLMLCKYLCKFRRVAYNSLEQGLSLSLQKAWERVGMEEVGSQIILLNKECMADLRSRLRKRKSPEVVVIDSVQYLHGWKWN
;
A
#
# COMPACT_ATOMS: atom_id res chain seq x y z
N MET A 1 -27.32 -10.55 2.50
CA MET A 1 -26.99 -11.54 1.46
C MET A 1 -26.63 -10.83 0.16
N GLY A 2 -25.53 -11.26 -0.49
CA GLY A 2 -25.14 -10.71 -1.77
C GLY A 2 -26.03 -11.14 -2.92
N ARG A 3 -25.97 -10.41 -4.01
CA ARG A 3 -26.72 -10.69 -5.23
C ARG A 3 -25.95 -11.69 -6.09
N ALA A 4 -26.68 -12.66 -6.67
CA ALA A 4 -26.09 -13.56 -7.65
C ALA A 4 -25.91 -12.82 -8.99
N ILE A 5 -24.80 -13.08 -9.66
CA ILE A 5 -24.46 -12.45 -10.95
C ILE A 5 -24.31 -13.56 -11.98
N SER A 6 -24.96 -13.41 -13.13
CA SER A 6 -24.90 -14.41 -14.20
C SER A 6 -23.49 -14.48 -14.78
N ASN A 7 -23.13 -15.64 -15.34
CA ASN A 7 -21.83 -15.82 -16.01
C ASN A 7 -21.63 -14.78 -17.11
N LYS A 8 -22.66 -14.51 -17.90
CA LYS A 8 -22.61 -13.50 -18.96
C LYS A 8 -22.22 -12.13 -18.39
N ASN A 9 -22.84 -11.73 -17.27
CA ASN A 9 -22.57 -10.43 -16.66
C ASN A 9 -21.20 -10.38 -16.01
N VAL A 10 -20.72 -11.49 -15.45
CA VAL A 10 -19.35 -11.55 -14.94
C VAL A 10 -18.34 -11.29 -16.07
N LEU A 11 -18.53 -11.93 -17.20
CA LEU A 11 -17.61 -11.78 -18.35
C LEU A 11 -17.69 -10.39 -19.00
N ALA A 12 -18.85 -9.73 -18.91
CA ALA A 12 -19.06 -8.40 -19.47
C ALA A 12 -18.65 -7.27 -18.54
N ALA A 13 -18.38 -7.55 -17.27
CA ALA A 13 -18.02 -6.53 -16.30
C ALA A 13 -16.73 -5.82 -16.71
N GLN A 14 -16.69 -4.52 -16.50
CA GLN A 14 -15.51 -3.70 -16.79
C GLN A 14 -15.04 -3.03 -15.50
N PHE A 15 -13.71 -2.94 -15.36
CA PHE A 15 -13.09 -2.38 -14.17
C PHE A 15 -12.02 -1.37 -14.58
N GLU A 16 -11.87 -0.35 -13.75
CA GLU A 16 -10.76 0.58 -13.88
C GLU A 16 -9.50 -0.10 -13.36
N THR A 17 -8.47 -0.20 -14.21
CA THR A 17 -7.20 -0.84 -13.84
C THR A 17 -6.07 0.19 -13.91
N ALA A 18 -5.03 -0.02 -13.07
CA ALA A 18 -3.83 0.79 -13.11
C ALA A 18 -2.97 0.39 -14.31
N ASP A 19 -2.49 1.38 -15.04
CA ASP A 19 -1.67 1.15 -16.24
C ASP A 19 -0.20 0.94 -15.86
N PHE A 20 0.07 -0.20 -15.23
CA PHE A 20 1.41 -0.57 -14.82
C PHE A 20 2.30 -0.81 -16.03
N ASP A 21 3.58 -0.57 -15.87
CA ASP A 21 4.62 -0.79 -16.87
C ASP A 21 5.85 -1.44 -16.24
N GLY A 22 6.82 -1.80 -17.06
CA GLY A 22 8.11 -2.32 -16.62
C GLY A 22 8.00 -3.55 -15.74
N PRO A 23 8.89 -3.68 -14.72
CA PRO A 23 8.90 -4.83 -13.83
C PRO A 23 7.60 -5.03 -13.07
N PHE A 24 6.90 -3.97 -12.73
CA PHE A 24 5.62 -4.08 -12.02
C PHE A 24 4.52 -4.63 -12.93
N LEU A 25 4.52 -4.28 -14.20
CA LEU A 25 3.62 -4.91 -15.18
C LEU A 25 3.92 -6.40 -15.30
N ALA A 26 5.19 -6.76 -15.39
CA ALA A 26 5.61 -8.15 -15.49
C ALA A 26 5.18 -8.99 -14.28
N SER A 27 5.21 -8.38 -13.07
CA SER A 27 4.90 -9.08 -11.82
C SER A 27 3.42 -9.09 -11.48
N PHE A 28 2.70 -8.00 -11.74
CA PHE A 28 1.32 -7.81 -11.28
C PHE A 28 0.30 -7.64 -12.41
N GLY A 29 0.74 -7.49 -13.65
CA GLY A 29 -0.17 -7.14 -14.74
C GLY A 29 -0.69 -5.71 -14.57
N ARG A 30 -1.90 -5.48 -15.04
CA ARG A 30 -2.61 -4.21 -14.83
C ARG A 30 -3.71 -4.42 -13.81
N PRO A 31 -3.42 -4.22 -12.52
CA PRO A 31 -4.36 -4.56 -11.48
C PRO A 31 -5.42 -3.48 -11.28
N GLU A 32 -6.55 -3.89 -10.73
CA GLU A 32 -7.48 -2.96 -10.11
C GLU A 32 -6.89 -2.56 -8.75
N LEU A 33 -6.75 -1.26 -8.49
CA LEU A 33 -6.19 -0.78 -7.22
C LEU A 33 -7.26 -0.74 -6.13
N ARG A 34 -7.69 -1.93 -5.72
CA ARG A 34 -8.70 -2.13 -4.68
C ARG A 34 -8.35 -3.35 -3.84
N GLY A 35 -9.00 -3.45 -2.68
CA GLY A 35 -8.86 -4.59 -1.80
C GLY A 35 -7.55 -4.57 -1.03
N ALA A 36 -7.17 -5.72 -0.54
CA ALA A 36 -5.97 -5.90 0.28
C ALA A 36 -4.97 -6.82 -0.42
N TRP A 37 -3.72 -6.39 -0.44
CA TRP A 37 -2.61 -7.20 -0.96
C TRP A 37 -1.75 -7.61 0.22
N LEU A 38 -1.35 -8.87 0.25
CA LEU A 38 -0.53 -9.40 1.32
C LEU A 38 0.85 -9.79 0.76
N ILE A 39 1.90 -9.21 1.35
CA ILE A 39 3.27 -9.44 0.93
C ILE A 39 4.02 -10.07 2.09
N PHE A 40 4.64 -11.22 1.83
CA PHE A 40 5.37 -11.99 2.83
C PHE A 40 6.86 -11.84 2.64
N GLY A 41 7.59 -11.92 3.74
CA GLY A 41 9.04 -11.98 3.73
C GLY A 41 9.57 -11.98 5.14
N GLY A 42 10.65 -12.71 5.37
CA GLY A 42 11.33 -12.69 6.66
C GLY A 42 12.12 -11.40 6.85
N SER A 43 12.50 -11.13 8.09
CA SER A 43 13.38 -10.00 8.41
C SER A 43 14.68 -10.10 7.62
N GLY A 44 15.16 -8.98 7.10
CA GLY A 44 16.41 -8.95 6.35
C GLY A 44 16.32 -9.45 4.91
N SER A 45 15.13 -9.75 4.41
CA SER A 45 14.92 -10.28 3.05
C SER A 45 14.76 -9.18 1.98
N GLY A 46 14.96 -7.91 2.35
CA GLY A 46 14.74 -6.79 1.44
C GLY A 46 13.27 -6.39 1.29
N LYS A 47 12.41 -6.91 2.14
CA LYS A 47 10.97 -6.63 2.11
C LYS A 47 10.66 -5.13 2.20
N THR A 48 11.31 -4.42 3.13
CA THR A 48 11.08 -2.98 3.30
C THR A 48 11.47 -2.20 2.04
N THR A 49 12.63 -2.51 1.46
CA THR A 49 13.06 -1.86 0.22
C THR A 49 12.06 -2.11 -0.91
N PHE A 50 11.61 -3.35 -1.05
CA PHE A 50 10.60 -3.69 -2.06
C PHE A 50 9.31 -2.93 -1.84
N LEU A 51 8.81 -2.88 -0.59
CA LEU A 51 7.59 -2.16 -0.26
C LEU A 51 7.71 -0.67 -0.56
N LEU A 52 8.86 -0.07 -0.25
CA LEU A 52 9.08 1.34 -0.54
C LEU A 52 9.13 1.61 -2.05
N MET A 53 9.75 0.71 -2.81
CA MET A 53 9.77 0.82 -4.27
C MET A 53 8.36 0.71 -4.84
N LEU A 54 7.56 -0.22 -4.32
CA LEU A 54 6.16 -0.36 -4.73
C LEU A 54 5.35 0.89 -4.36
N CYS A 55 5.52 1.41 -3.16
CA CYS A 55 4.85 2.64 -2.73
C CYS A 55 5.18 3.81 -3.65
N LYS A 56 6.46 3.97 -3.96
CA LYS A 56 6.89 5.03 -4.88
C LYS A 56 6.20 4.88 -6.24
N TYR A 57 6.14 3.67 -6.74
CA TYR A 57 5.50 3.40 -8.02
C TYR A 57 4.01 3.70 -7.96
N LEU A 58 3.32 3.30 -6.90
CA LEU A 58 1.88 3.55 -6.72
C LEU A 58 1.55 5.05 -6.61
N CYS A 59 2.51 5.88 -6.23
CA CYS A 59 2.33 7.33 -6.20
C CYS A 59 2.01 7.92 -7.58
N LYS A 60 2.29 7.21 -8.66
CA LYS A 60 1.89 7.63 -10.01
C LYS A 60 0.37 7.60 -10.19
N PHE A 61 -0.33 6.81 -9.39
CA PHE A 61 -1.75 6.54 -9.56
C PHE A 61 -2.60 7.05 -8.42
N ARG A 62 -2.07 7.06 -7.18
CA ARG A 62 -2.84 7.36 -5.96
C ARG A 62 -1.95 8.03 -4.92
N ARG A 63 -2.59 8.66 -3.95
CA ARG A 63 -1.88 9.14 -2.76
C ARG A 63 -1.65 7.95 -1.82
N VAL A 64 -0.43 7.84 -1.30
CA VAL A 64 0.03 6.67 -0.55
C VAL A 64 0.45 7.08 0.86
N ALA A 65 0.07 6.26 1.83
CA ALA A 65 0.59 6.36 3.20
C ALA A 65 1.33 5.06 3.54
N TYR A 66 2.54 5.19 4.05
CA TYR A 66 3.33 4.06 4.54
C TYR A 66 3.32 4.10 6.06
N ASN A 67 2.66 3.12 6.68
CA ASN A 67 2.60 3.02 8.15
C ASN A 67 3.71 2.10 8.64
N SER A 68 4.79 2.70 9.14
CA SER A 68 5.95 1.98 9.64
C SER A 68 5.72 1.58 11.09
N LEU A 69 5.15 0.39 11.29
CA LEU A 69 4.84 -0.14 12.61
C LEU A 69 6.03 -0.82 13.27
N GLU A 70 6.87 -1.49 12.47
CA GLU A 70 8.00 -2.23 13.00
C GLU A 70 9.10 -1.32 13.50
N GLN A 71 9.56 -0.41 12.67
CA GLN A 71 10.70 0.46 13.03
C GLN A 71 10.34 1.94 13.19
N GLY A 72 9.13 2.34 12.84
CA GLY A 72 8.73 3.75 12.91
C GLY A 72 9.60 4.64 12.05
N LEU A 73 9.73 5.89 12.43
CA LEU A 73 10.69 6.80 11.81
C LEU A 73 12.06 6.55 12.45
N SER A 74 12.94 5.90 11.72
CA SER A 74 14.27 5.52 12.18
C SER A 74 15.31 5.94 11.14
N LEU A 75 16.57 5.96 11.54
CA LEU A 75 17.66 6.24 10.60
C LEU A 75 17.67 5.22 9.47
N SER A 76 17.47 3.95 9.81
CA SER A 76 17.45 2.88 8.82
C SER A 76 16.35 3.09 7.78
N LEU A 77 15.14 3.45 8.23
CA LEU A 77 14.03 3.74 7.33
C LEU A 77 14.30 4.99 6.50
N GLN A 78 14.83 6.04 7.12
CA GLN A 78 15.16 7.27 6.41
C GLN A 78 16.15 7.00 5.27
N LYS A 79 17.18 6.20 5.53
CA LYS A 79 18.16 5.83 4.50
C LYS A 79 17.53 5.02 3.37
N ALA A 80 16.64 4.09 3.70
CA ALA A 80 15.93 3.31 2.68
C ALA A 80 15.02 4.20 1.85
N TRP A 81 14.35 5.14 2.48
CA TRP A 81 13.47 6.14 1.85
C TRP A 81 14.24 7.00 0.86
N GLU A 82 15.39 7.48 1.26
CA GLU A 82 16.29 8.26 0.39
C GLU A 82 16.83 7.41 -0.75
N ARG A 83 17.22 6.17 -0.46
CA ARG A 83 17.80 5.26 -1.45
C ARG A 83 16.85 4.96 -2.60
N VAL A 84 15.56 4.81 -2.32
CA VAL A 84 14.57 4.57 -3.37
C VAL A 84 14.15 5.86 -4.09
N GLY A 85 14.62 7.03 -3.62
CA GLY A 85 14.35 8.29 -4.29
C GLY A 85 12.97 8.87 -4.04
N MET A 86 12.48 8.79 -2.80
CA MET A 86 11.14 9.29 -2.46
C MET A 86 10.95 10.78 -2.67
N GLU A 87 12.02 11.57 -2.73
CA GLU A 87 11.89 12.99 -3.01
C GLU A 87 11.23 13.25 -4.37
N GLU A 88 11.36 12.32 -5.30
CA GLU A 88 10.77 12.44 -6.64
C GLU A 88 9.24 12.48 -6.62
N VAL A 89 8.61 11.91 -5.61
CA VAL A 89 7.13 11.83 -5.53
C VAL A 89 6.54 12.90 -4.62
N GLY A 90 7.38 13.62 -3.88
CA GLY A 90 6.95 14.76 -3.06
C GLY A 90 5.80 14.43 -2.11
N SER A 91 4.75 15.20 -2.16
CA SER A 91 3.61 15.08 -1.26
C SER A 91 2.66 13.92 -1.58
N GLN A 92 2.92 13.13 -2.63
CA GLN A 92 2.09 11.97 -2.96
C GLN A 92 2.26 10.83 -1.95
N ILE A 93 3.32 10.86 -1.14
CA ILE A 93 3.53 9.87 -0.09
C ILE A 93 3.72 10.54 1.27
N ILE A 94 3.16 9.90 2.30
CA ILE A 94 3.40 10.31 3.70
C ILE A 94 3.82 9.09 4.50
N LEU A 95 4.62 9.34 5.54
CA LEU A 95 5.00 8.33 6.52
C LEU A 95 4.11 8.47 7.75
N LEU A 96 3.54 7.35 8.20
CA LEU A 96 2.85 7.28 9.46
C LEU A 96 3.77 6.55 10.45
N ASN A 97 4.04 7.20 11.58
CA ASN A 97 4.99 6.69 12.56
C ASN A 97 4.28 5.85 13.61
N LYS A 98 4.16 4.55 13.35
CA LYS A 98 3.52 3.58 14.25
C LYS A 98 2.08 3.96 14.60
N GLU A 99 1.31 4.33 13.61
CA GLU A 99 -0.08 4.75 13.82
C GLU A 99 -0.98 3.55 14.11
N CYS A 100 -1.76 3.62 15.19
CA CYS A 100 -2.67 2.55 15.56
C CYS A 100 -3.91 2.51 14.67
N MET A 101 -4.68 1.43 14.75
CA MET A 101 -5.86 1.22 13.90
C MET A 101 -6.90 2.34 14.07
N ALA A 102 -7.14 2.79 15.30
CA ALA A 102 -8.14 3.83 15.56
C ALA A 102 -7.77 5.15 14.88
N ASP A 103 -6.51 5.54 15.00
CA ASP A 103 -6.01 6.79 14.40
C ASP A 103 -5.98 6.67 12.88
N LEU A 104 -5.61 5.50 12.37
CA LEU A 104 -5.61 5.23 10.94
C LEU A 104 -7.02 5.34 10.35
N ARG A 105 -8.03 4.77 11.02
CA ARG A 105 -9.42 4.91 10.59
C ARG A 105 -9.87 6.37 10.54
N SER A 106 -9.53 7.14 11.58
CA SER A 106 -9.86 8.57 11.62
C SER A 106 -9.23 9.32 10.47
N ARG A 107 -7.96 9.02 10.18
CA ARG A 107 -7.23 9.63 9.08
C ARG A 107 -7.88 9.35 7.74
N LEU A 108 -8.26 8.09 7.51
CA LEU A 108 -8.82 7.66 6.23
C LEU A 108 -10.24 8.17 5.96
N ARG A 109 -10.92 8.68 6.98
CA ARG A 109 -12.25 9.28 6.83
C ARG A 109 -12.22 10.74 6.41
N LYS A 110 -11.06 11.39 6.49
CA LYS A 110 -10.91 12.81 6.16
C LYS A 110 -10.88 13.00 4.64
N ARG A 111 -11.28 14.21 4.22
CA ARG A 111 -11.13 14.60 2.80
C ARG A 111 -9.65 14.60 2.43
N LYS A 112 -9.35 14.22 1.20
CA LYS A 112 -7.99 14.13 0.66
C LYS A 112 -7.11 13.17 1.44
N SER A 113 -7.71 12.16 2.06
CA SER A 113 -6.97 11.11 2.73
C SER A 113 -6.19 10.26 1.73
N PRO A 114 -5.16 9.55 2.18
CA PRO A 114 -4.48 8.58 1.32
C PRO A 114 -5.45 7.53 0.78
N GLU A 115 -5.25 7.15 -0.46
CA GLU A 115 -6.09 6.14 -1.12
C GLU A 115 -5.48 4.74 -1.04
N VAL A 116 -4.18 4.67 -0.79
CA VAL A 116 -3.43 3.43 -0.57
C VAL A 116 -2.72 3.53 0.77
N VAL A 117 -2.85 2.50 1.59
CA VAL A 117 -2.13 2.40 2.86
C VAL A 117 -1.32 1.12 2.86
N VAL A 118 -0.03 1.24 3.12
CA VAL A 118 0.86 0.11 3.30
C VAL A 118 1.17 -0.01 4.79
N ILE A 119 1.05 -1.21 5.32
CA ILE A 119 1.29 -1.50 6.73
C ILE A 119 2.47 -2.46 6.85
N ASP A 120 3.55 -1.99 7.44
CA ASP A 120 4.77 -2.79 7.61
C ASP A 120 5.12 -2.86 9.11
N SER A 121 4.70 -3.90 9.80
CA SER A 121 3.88 -5.00 9.29
C SER A 121 2.68 -5.20 10.20
N VAL A 122 1.68 -5.88 9.68
CA VAL A 122 0.34 -5.94 10.28
C VAL A 122 0.34 -6.56 11.68
N GLN A 123 1.29 -7.45 12.00
CA GLN A 123 1.37 -8.05 13.33
C GLN A 123 1.64 -7.05 14.45
N TYR A 124 2.14 -5.87 14.13
CA TYR A 124 2.40 -4.81 15.12
C TYR A 124 1.26 -3.79 15.22
N LEU A 125 0.17 -4.02 14.46
CA LEU A 125 -0.95 -3.07 14.42
C LEU A 125 -1.87 -3.28 15.61
N HIS A 126 -1.91 -2.29 16.52
CA HIS A 126 -2.82 -2.30 17.66
C HIS A 126 -4.27 -2.22 17.19
N GLY A 127 -5.11 -3.09 17.74
CA GLY A 127 -6.50 -3.20 17.33
C GLY A 127 -6.73 -4.17 16.18
N TRP A 128 -5.66 -4.72 15.61
CA TRP A 128 -5.74 -5.75 14.58
C TRP A 128 -5.97 -7.12 15.21
N LYS A 129 -6.90 -7.87 14.64
CA LYS A 129 -7.14 -9.27 15.05
C LYS A 129 -7.30 -10.13 13.79
N TRP A 130 -6.62 -11.26 13.82
CA TRP A 130 -6.84 -12.30 12.82
C TRP A 130 -8.08 -13.10 13.22
N ASN A 131 -9.03 -13.23 12.32
CA ASN A 131 -10.22 -14.04 12.54
C ASN A 131 -10.20 -15.27 11.64
#